data_ca410f1b09445b66e5d8ce6b574e3099
#
_entry.id   ca410f1b09445b66e5d8ce6b574e3099
#
_cell.length_a   1.000
_cell.length_b   1.000
_cell.length_c   1.000
_cell.angle_alpha   90.00
_cell.angle_beta   90.00
_cell.angle_gamma   90.00
#
_symmetry.space_group_name_H-M   'P 1'
#
loop_
_entity.id
_entity.type
_entity.pdbx_description
1 polymer ?
#
loop_
_entity_poly.entity_id
_entity_poly.type
_entity_poly.pdbx_seq_one_letter_code
_entity_poly.pdbx_strand_id
1 'polypeptide(L)'
;LYSFYSSNNGSPLATTIRAIKDIYTKLPKDAKIVQSCSTGYGEALIKSALMLDDGEVETVSHFYAAAFFDPEVDCIIDIGGQDMKCIKIKNQTVDSVQLNEACSSGCGSFIETFAKSLNYSVQDFAKEALFAKHPIDLGTRCTVFMNSKVKQAQKEGAEVSDISAGLAYSVIKNALYKVIKISDPGDLGKHIVVQGGTFYNDAVLRSFEKITGVKAVRPDIAGIMGAFGAALIARERYDGISESTMLSIDKINELTYSTTMTRCKGCTNLSLIHI
;
A
#
# COMPACT_ATOMS: atom_id res chain seq x y z
N LEU A 1 0.24 20.18 7.21
CA LEU A 1 0.03 19.06 6.30
C LEU A 1 -1.25 18.34 6.70
N TYR A 2 -2.18 18.14 5.76
CA TYR A 2 -3.36 17.31 5.96
C TYR A 2 -3.18 15.97 5.26
N SER A 3 -3.57 14.88 5.91
CA SER A 3 -3.57 13.55 5.32
C SER A 3 -4.84 12.79 5.69
N PHE A 4 -5.25 11.89 4.80
CA PHE A 4 -6.42 11.05 4.97
C PHE A 4 -6.10 9.63 4.48
N TYR A 5 -6.43 8.64 5.29
CA TYR A 5 -6.28 7.22 4.95
C TYR A 5 -7.55 6.46 5.34
N SER A 6 -8.18 5.80 4.39
CA SER A 6 -9.42 5.05 4.63
C SER A 6 -9.63 3.98 3.55
N SER A 7 -10.36 2.94 3.90
CA SER A 7 -10.92 2.03 2.89
C SER A 7 -11.91 2.77 1.99
N ASN A 8 -11.86 2.52 0.70
CA ASN A 8 -12.80 3.06 -0.27
C ASN A 8 -14.08 2.20 -0.43
N ASN A 9 -14.13 1.02 0.20
CA ASN A 9 -15.26 0.09 0.14
C ASN A 9 -15.77 -0.19 -1.29
N GLY A 10 -14.86 -0.20 -2.28
CA GLY A 10 -15.20 -0.39 -3.69
C GLY A 10 -15.72 0.87 -4.40
N SER A 11 -15.72 2.03 -3.75
CA SER A 11 -16.19 3.30 -4.33
C SER A 11 -15.11 4.40 -4.21
N PRO A 12 -14.04 4.34 -5.03
CA PRO A 12 -12.92 5.26 -4.94
C PRO A 12 -13.32 6.72 -5.17
N LEU A 13 -14.16 6.99 -6.17
CA LEU A 13 -14.58 8.36 -6.49
C LEU A 13 -15.39 8.99 -5.33
N ALA A 14 -16.37 8.28 -4.79
CA ALA A 14 -17.16 8.79 -3.67
C ALA A 14 -16.30 9.07 -2.43
N THR A 15 -15.32 8.18 -2.17
CA THR A 15 -14.40 8.34 -1.04
C THR A 15 -13.48 9.53 -1.25
N THR A 16 -12.97 9.73 -2.46
CA THR A 16 -12.12 10.89 -2.80
C THR A 16 -12.90 12.19 -2.67
N ILE A 17 -14.12 12.27 -3.21
CA ILE A 17 -14.99 13.45 -3.08
C ILE A 17 -15.21 13.79 -1.60
N ARG A 18 -15.54 12.79 -0.77
CA ARG A 18 -15.73 12.99 0.67
C ARG A 18 -14.46 13.50 1.35
N ALA A 19 -13.30 12.95 1.02
CA ALA A 19 -12.02 13.38 1.56
C ALA A 19 -11.69 14.83 1.17
N ILE A 20 -11.93 15.22 -0.09
CA ILE A 20 -11.71 16.57 -0.56
C ILE A 20 -12.64 17.56 0.17
N LYS A 21 -13.92 17.22 0.32
CA LYS A 21 -14.87 18.05 1.09
C LYS A 21 -14.41 18.24 2.53
N ASP A 22 -13.92 17.17 3.17
CA ASP A 22 -13.38 17.24 4.53
C ASP A 22 -12.12 18.11 4.62
N ILE A 23 -11.21 18.02 3.62
CA ILE A 23 -10.03 18.89 3.53
C ILE A 23 -10.43 20.35 3.50
N TYR A 24 -11.40 20.74 2.64
CA TYR A 24 -11.82 22.12 2.53
C TYR A 24 -12.43 22.67 3.82
N THR A 25 -13.00 21.84 4.69
CA THR A 25 -13.48 22.29 6.02
C THR A 25 -12.35 22.63 6.99
N LYS A 26 -11.16 22.10 6.73
CA LYS A 26 -9.99 22.22 7.63
C LYS A 26 -8.95 23.21 7.12
N LEU A 27 -9.00 23.56 5.85
CA LEU A 27 -8.11 24.55 5.26
C LEU A 27 -8.53 25.99 5.65
N PRO A 28 -7.58 26.92 5.73
CA PRO A 28 -7.90 28.36 5.81
C PRO A 28 -8.81 28.77 4.65
N LYS A 29 -9.69 29.74 4.87
CA LYS A 29 -10.67 30.18 3.87
C LYS A 29 -10.06 30.78 2.60
N ASP A 30 -8.84 31.29 2.71
CA ASP A 30 -8.04 31.87 1.63
C ASP A 30 -7.10 30.86 0.97
N ALA A 31 -7.07 29.61 1.44
CA ALA A 31 -6.26 28.57 0.86
C ALA A 31 -6.76 28.17 -0.54
N LYS A 32 -5.84 28.10 -1.50
CA LYS A 32 -6.11 27.66 -2.87
C LYS A 32 -5.33 26.39 -3.16
N ILE A 33 -5.95 25.43 -3.84
CA ILE A 33 -5.25 24.30 -4.45
C ILE A 33 -4.68 24.81 -5.77
N VAL A 34 -3.36 24.81 -5.89
CA VAL A 34 -2.66 25.35 -7.07
C VAL A 34 -2.24 24.24 -8.02
N GLN A 35 -2.12 23.00 -7.56
CA GLN A 35 -1.78 21.83 -8.35
C GLN A 35 -2.34 20.57 -7.71
N SER A 36 -2.75 19.62 -8.53
CA SER A 36 -3.34 18.34 -8.11
C SER A 36 -2.81 17.18 -8.92
N CYS A 37 -2.58 16.05 -8.25
CA CYS A 37 -2.10 14.83 -8.91
C CYS A 37 -2.75 13.60 -8.29
N SER A 38 -3.20 12.68 -9.13
CA SER A 38 -3.67 11.35 -8.74
C SER A 38 -2.67 10.26 -9.08
N THR A 39 -2.75 9.13 -8.35
CA THR A 39 -1.92 7.95 -8.61
C THR A 39 -2.65 6.67 -8.19
N GLY A 40 -2.08 5.51 -8.56
CA GLY A 40 -2.64 4.20 -8.24
C GLY A 40 -3.68 3.73 -9.27
N TYR A 41 -4.34 2.60 -8.99
CA TYR A 41 -5.30 1.97 -9.92
C TYR A 41 -6.49 2.87 -10.30
N GLY A 42 -6.87 3.81 -9.45
CA GLY A 42 -7.95 4.77 -9.69
C GLY A 42 -7.50 6.07 -10.33
N GLU A 43 -6.23 6.20 -10.70
CA GLU A 43 -5.62 7.45 -11.18
C GLU A 43 -6.44 8.10 -12.29
N ALA A 44 -6.64 7.42 -13.41
CA ALA A 44 -7.32 7.95 -14.58
C ALA A 44 -8.80 8.33 -14.30
N LEU A 45 -9.49 7.51 -13.47
CA LEU A 45 -10.86 7.78 -13.06
C LEU A 45 -10.95 9.07 -12.25
N ILE A 46 -10.11 9.21 -11.24
CA ILE A 46 -10.13 10.37 -10.33
C ILE A 46 -9.68 11.62 -11.07
N LYS A 47 -8.61 11.52 -11.88
CA LYS A 47 -8.15 12.62 -12.72
C LYS A 47 -9.27 13.14 -13.62
N SER A 48 -9.92 12.26 -14.37
CA SER A 48 -10.98 12.65 -15.29
C SER A 48 -12.21 13.20 -14.58
N ALA A 49 -12.65 12.56 -13.50
CA ALA A 49 -13.88 12.95 -12.80
C ALA A 49 -13.76 14.30 -12.08
N LEU A 50 -12.59 14.61 -11.57
CA LEU A 50 -12.33 15.83 -10.80
C LEU A 50 -11.50 16.86 -11.56
N MET A 51 -11.15 16.59 -12.82
CA MET A 51 -10.33 17.42 -13.70
C MET A 51 -8.98 17.77 -13.08
N LEU A 52 -8.33 16.79 -12.44
CA LEU A 52 -7.02 17.00 -11.82
C LEU A 52 -5.98 17.38 -12.87
N ASP A 53 -5.01 18.19 -12.47
CA ASP A 53 -3.95 18.68 -13.35
C ASP A 53 -3.09 17.52 -13.87
N ASP A 54 -2.70 16.61 -12.97
CA ASP A 54 -1.83 15.51 -13.27
C ASP A 54 -2.37 14.15 -12.83
N GLY A 55 -1.86 13.12 -13.49
CA GLY A 55 -1.89 11.75 -13.06
C GLY A 55 -0.49 11.16 -13.18
N GLU A 56 -0.07 10.36 -12.22
CA GLU A 56 1.26 9.77 -12.24
C GLU A 56 1.21 8.26 -11.99
N VAL A 57 2.13 7.56 -12.64
CA VAL A 57 2.31 6.12 -12.45
C VAL A 57 2.64 5.84 -10.99
N GLU A 58 1.97 4.85 -10.43
CA GLU A 58 2.07 4.52 -9.00
C GLU A 58 3.51 4.26 -8.55
N THR A 59 4.30 3.51 -9.33
CA THR A 59 5.69 3.20 -9.00
C THR A 59 6.59 4.43 -8.98
N VAL A 60 6.32 5.42 -9.82
CA VAL A 60 7.03 6.71 -9.83
C VAL A 60 6.66 7.51 -8.59
N SER A 61 5.39 7.58 -8.24
CA SER A 61 4.94 8.26 -7.01
C SER A 61 5.56 7.61 -5.76
N HIS A 62 5.62 6.28 -5.70
CA HIS A 62 6.28 5.56 -4.61
C HIS A 62 7.77 5.86 -4.53
N PHE A 63 8.45 5.97 -5.67
CA PHE A 63 9.86 6.34 -5.71
C PHE A 63 10.10 7.76 -5.19
N TYR A 64 9.33 8.75 -5.66
CA TYR A 64 9.45 10.12 -5.18
C TYR A 64 9.26 10.23 -3.66
N ALA A 65 8.29 9.52 -3.13
CA ALA A 65 8.08 9.47 -1.69
C ALA A 65 9.25 8.80 -0.95
N ALA A 66 9.75 7.68 -1.43
CA ALA A 66 10.85 6.96 -0.81
C ALA A 66 12.15 7.77 -0.83
N ALA A 67 12.48 8.40 -1.97
CA ALA A 67 13.66 9.24 -2.12
C ALA A 67 13.64 10.50 -1.22
N PHE A 68 12.44 10.96 -0.83
CA PHE A 68 12.30 12.04 0.14
C PHE A 68 12.80 11.62 1.54
N PHE A 69 12.59 10.37 1.94
CA PHE A 69 13.02 9.84 3.25
C PHE A 69 14.41 9.23 3.22
N ASP A 70 14.80 8.62 2.11
CA ASP A 70 16.14 8.12 1.87
C ASP A 70 16.58 8.46 0.42
N PRO A 71 17.36 9.53 0.23
CA PRO A 71 17.81 9.93 -1.10
C PRO A 71 18.70 8.90 -1.82
N GLU A 72 19.26 7.94 -1.08
CA GLU A 72 20.09 6.86 -1.60
C GLU A 72 19.31 5.56 -1.78
N VAL A 73 17.96 5.59 -1.69
CA VAL A 73 17.12 4.40 -1.80
C VAL A 73 17.44 3.58 -3.05
N ASP A 74 17.72 2.31 -2.85
CA ASP A 74 18.00 1.34 -3.91
C ASP A 74 16.93 0.24 -4.04
N CYS A 75 16.10 0.09 -3.00
CA CYS A 75 14.97 -0.84 -3.03
C CYS A 75 13.78 -0.32 -2.23
N ILE A 76 12.60 -0.39 -2.83
CA ILE A 76 11.32 -0.09 -2.16
C ILE A 76 10.52 -1.37 -2.10
N ILE A 77 10.04 -1.71 -0.90
CA ILE A 77 9.12 -2.82 -0.70
C ILE A 77 7.81 -2.25 -0.20
N ASP A 78 6.81 -2.28 -1.06
CA ASP A 78 5.45 -1.86 -0.74
C ASP A 78 4.58 -3.09 -0.51
N ILE A 79 3.98 -3.20 0.67
CA ILE A 79 3.01 -4.26 0.97
C ILE A 79 1.70 -3.61 1.37
N GLY A 80 0.77 -3.62 0.43
CA GLY A 80 -0.58 -3.16 0.60
C GLY A 80 -1.49 -4.21 1.28
N GLY A 81 -2.79 -3.94 1.25
CA GLY A 81 -3.80 -4.88 1.74
C GLY A 81 -3.99 -6.09 0.82
N GLN A 82 -3.87 -5.91 -0.49
CA GLN A 82 -4.18 -6.94 -1.50
C GLN A 82 -3.07 -7.17 -2.52
N ASP A 83 -2.14 -6.26 -2.64
CA ASP A 83 -1.01 -6.31 -3.56
C ASP A 83 0.31 -6.08 -2.83
N MET A 84 1.38 -6.40 -3.50
CA MET A 84 2.72 -6.02 -3.07
C MET A 84 3.59 -5.71 -4.28
N LYS A 85 4.51 -4.79 -4.09
CA LYS A 85 5.48 -4.35 -5.09
C LYS A 85 6.89 -4.35 -4.50
N CYS A 86 7.85 -4.77 -5.31
CA CYS A 86 9.26 -4.49 -5.08
C CYS A 86 9.77 -3.64 -6.24
N ILE A 87 10.21 -2.45 -5.94
CA ILE A 87 10.70 -1.48 -6.92
C ILE A 87 12.20 -1.32 -6.68
N LYS A 88 13.00 -1.72 -7.66
CA LYS A 88 14.44 -1.52 -7.65
C LYS A 88 14.78 -0.17 -8.26
N ILE A 89 15.67 0.53 -7.61
CA ILE A 89 16.13 1.86 -8.01
C ILE A 89 17.60 1.75 -8.41
N LYS A 90 17.94 2.36 -9.52
CA LYS A 90 19.32 2.46 -9.99
C LYS A 90 19.51 3.81 -10.67
N ASN A 91 20.60 4.50 -10.32
CA ASN A 91 20.90 5.82 -10.87
C ASN A 91 19.71 6.82 -10.73
N GLN A 92 19.06 6.85 -9.56
CA GLN A 92 17.92 7.73 -9.28
C GLN A 92 16.71 7.52 -10.21
N THR A 93 16.56 6.31 -10.75
CA THR A 93 15.42 5.94 -11.60
C THR A 93 14.91 4.55 -11.27
N VAL A 94 13.64 4.30 -11.56
CA VAL A 94 13.04 2.96 -11.44
C VAL A 94 13.67 2.04 -12.47
N ASP A 95 14.41 1.04 -12.02
CA ASP A 95 15.11 0.05 -12.86
C ASP A 95 14.20 -1.14 -13.18
N SER A 96 13.56 -1.70 -12.17
CA SER A 96 12.65 -2.83 -12.34
C SER A 96 11.56 -2.86 -11.28
N VAL A 97 10.45 -3.48 -11.63
CA VAL A 97 9.29 -3.65 -10.73
C VAL A 97 8.85 -5.11 -10.75
N GLN A 98 8.74 -5.68 -9.57
CA GLN A 98 8.13 -6.99 -9.37
C GLN A 98 6.82 -6.79 -8.60
N LEU A 99 5.76 -7.35 -9.13
CA LEU A 99 4.40 -7.11 -8.66
C LEU A 99 3.69 -8.42 -8.36
N ASN A 100 2.92 -8.47 -7.30
CA ASN A 100 1.96 -9.53 -7.01
C ASN A 100 0.60 -8.94 -6.68
N GLU A 101 -0.32 -9.10 -7.58
CA GLU A 101 -1.74 -8.73 -7.45
C GLU A 101 -2.65 -9.96 -7.33
N ALA A 102 -2.12 -11.14 -7.63
CA ALA A 102 -2.92 -12.35 -7.76
C ALA A 102 -3.08 -13.15 -6.46
N CYS A 103 -2.23 -12.89 -5.46
CA CYS A 103 -2.21 -13.70 -4.25
C CYS A 103 -2.04 -12.86 -2.98
N SER A 104 -3.03 -12.92 -2.11
CA SER A 104 -3.02 -12.19 -0.82
C SER A 104 -2.05 -12.77 0.22
N SER A 105 -1.42 -13.91 -0.01
CA SER A 105 -0.56 -14.58 0.98
C SER A 105 0.69 -13.79 1.38
N GLY A 106 1.06 -12.77 0.60
CA GLY A 106 2.12 -11.81 0.91
C GLY A 106 1.62 -10.42 1.29
N CYS A 107 0.32 -10.25 1.56
CA CYS A 107 -0.33 -8.95 1.73
C CYS A 107 -1.05 -8.83 3.07
N GLY A 108 -1.45 -7.62 3.44
CA GLY A 108 -2.07 -7.32 4.73
C GLY A 108 -3.41 -7.99 4.99
N SER A 109 -4.24 -8.19 3.94
CA SER A 109 -5.54 -8.88 4.06
C SER A 109 -5.41 -10.32 4.59
N PHE A 110 -4.26 -10.94 4.38
CA PHE A 110 -3.94 -12.24 4.94
C PHE A 110 -3.88 -12.20 6.47
N ILE A 111 -3.13 -11.26 7.05
CA ILE A 111 -3.05 -11.07 8.51
C ILE A 111 -4.41 -10.67 9.07
N GLU A 112 -5.12 -9.76 8.39
CA GLU A 112 -6.46 -9.31 8.81
C GLU A 112 -7.47 -10.47 8.89
N THR A 113 -7.44 -11.38 7.93
CA THR A 113 -8.33 -12.56 7.92
C THR A 113 -8.10 -13.45 9.14
N PHE A 114 -6.83 -13.68 9.49
CA PHE A 114 -6.50 -14.49 10.68
C PHE A 114 -6.80 -13.76 11.98
N ALA A 115 -6.50 -12.47 12.09
CA ALA A 115 -6.85 -11.67 13.26
C ALA A 115 -8.36 -11.76 13.54
N LYS A 116 -9.19 -11.53 12.52
CA LYS A 116 -10.65 -11.65 12.63
C LYS A 116 -11.10 -13.05 13.04
N SER A 117 -10.50 -14.11 12.47
CA SER A 117 -10.83 -15.50 12.81
C SER A 117 -10.50 -15.88 14.26
N LEU A 118 -9.60 -15.14 14.87
CA LEU A 118 -9.18 -15.29 16.27
C LEU A 118 -9.84 -14.28 17.21
N ASN A 119 -10.79 -13.47 16.71
CA ASN A 119 -11.51 -12.41 17.43
C ASN A 119 -10.58 -11.29 17.95
N TYR A 120 -9.53 -10.97 17.19
CA TYR A 120 -8.64 -9.85 17.49
C TYR A 120 -8.85 -8.71 16.49
N SER A 121 -8.64 -7.47 16.96
CA SER A 121 -8.36 -6.37 16.04
C SER A 121 -7.00 -6.60 15.37
N VAL A 122 -6.81 -6.06 14.16
CA VAL A 122 -5.51 -6.18 13.45
C VAL A 122 -4.37 -5.58 14.29
N GLN A 123 -4.66 -4.48 14.98
CA GLN A 123 -3.69 -3.77 15.81
C GLN A 123 -3.29 -4.58 17.06
N ASP A 124 -4.26 -5.18 17.76
CA ASP A 124 -3.95 -5.98 18.94
C ASP A 124 -3.27 -7.29 18.55
N PHE A 125 -3.70 -7.89 17.46
CA PHE A 125 -3.04 -9.07 16.91
C PHE A 125 -1.57 -8.81 16.52
N ALA A 126 -1.29 -7.62 15.97
CA ALA A 126 0.07 -7.19 15.67
C ALA A 126 0.93 -6.99 16.94
N LYS A 127 0.34 -6.44 18.01
CA LYS A 127 1.03 -6.28 19.31
C LYS A 127 1.36 -7.62 19.94
N GLU A 128 0.42 -8.58 19.92
CA GLU A 128 0.66 -9.93 20.44
C GLU A 128 1.90 -10.57 19.83
N ALA A 129 2.11 -10.41 18.52
CA ALA A 129 3.25 -10.97 17.81
C ALA A 129 4.62 -10.56 18.38
N LEU A 130 4.71 -9.36 19.00
CA LEU A 130 5.97 -8.86 19.57
C LEU A 130 6.36 -9.61 20.85
N PHE A 131 5.42 -10.30 21.48
CA PHE A 131 5.65 -11.07 22.71
C PHE A 131 5.82 -12.58 22.47
N ALA A 132 5.83 -13.00 21.20
CA ALA A 132 5.99 -14.39 20.82
C ALA A 132 7.31 -14.98 21.34
N LYS A 133 7.22 -16.11 22.03
CA LYS A 133 8.38 -16.85 22.52
C LYS A 133 8.87 -17.90 21.54
N HIS A 134 7.93 -18.53 20.84
CA HIS A 134 8.15 -19.62 19.91
C HIS A 134 7.31 -19.42 18.63
N PRO A 135 7.63 -18.42 17.76
CA PRO A 135 6.89 -18.17 16.54
C PRO A 135 6.73 -19.44 15.70
N ILE A 136 5.51 -19.73 15.29
CA ILE A 136 5.21 -20.94 14.50
C ILE A 136 5.77 -20.80 13.09
N ASP A 137 6.49 -21.80 12.60
CA ASP A 137 6.88 -21.82 11.19
C ASP A 137 5.70 -22.25 10.30
N LEU A 138 5.05 -21.30 9.72
CA LEU A 138 3.96 -21.50 8.76
C LEU A 138 4.47 -21.71 7.33
N GLY A 139 5.77 -21.46 7.08
CA GLY A 139 6.39 -21.57 5.76
C GLY A 139 5.90 -20.52 4.77
N THR A 140 6.01 -20.83 3.47
CA THR A 140 5.64 -19.97 2.34
C THR A 140 4.48 -20.58 1.55
N ARG A 141 3.36 -20.85 2.17
CA ARG A 141 2.18 -21.48 1.54
C ARG A 141 1.08 -20.45 1.26
N CYS A 142 0.15 -20.81 0.38
CA CYS A 142 -1.03 -19.97 0.17
C CYS A 142 -1.95 -20.00 1.39
N THR A 143 -2.82 -19.00 1.51
CA THR A 143 -3.74 -18.78 2.63
C THR A 143 -4.57 -20.01 2.98
N VAL A 144 -5.03 -20.77 1.97
CA VAL A 144 -5.87 -21.97 2.17
C VAL A 144 -5.13 -23.04 2.98
N PHE A 145 -3.88 -23.33 2.62
CA PHE A 145 -3.06 -24.33 3.33
C PHE A 145 -2.59 -23.82 4.70
N MET A 146 -2.38 -22.51 4.85
CA MET A 146 -2.03 -21.94 6.15
C MET A 146 -3.14 -22.01 7.16
N ASN A 147 -4.40 -21.87 6.73
CA ASN A 147 -5.54 -22.01 7.62
C ASN A 147 -5.54 -23.37 8.34
N SER A 148 -5.23 -24.45 7.63
CA SER A 148 -5.12 -25.78 8.22
C SER A 148 -3.98 -25.85 9.24
N LYS A 149 -2.81 -25.25 8.94
CA LYS A 149 -1.67 -25.21 9.88
C LYS A 149 -1.96 -24.38 11.12
N VAL A 150 -2.60 -23.21 10.97
CA VAL A 150 -2.99 -22.39 12.11
C VAL A 150 -3.99 -23.12 13.01
N LYS A 151 -4.99 -23.76 12.43
CA LYS A 151 -5.95 -24.58 13.20
C LYS A 151 -5.28 -25.76 13.91
N GLN A 152 -4.31 -26.37 13.29
CA GLN A 152 -3.54 -27.46 13.92
C GLN A 152 -2.73 -26.91 15.10
N ALA A 153 -2.00 -25.81 14.91
CA ALA A 153 -1.23 -25.17 15.95
C ALA A 153 -2.09 -24.78 17.18
N GLN A 154 -3.31 -24.25 16.92
CA GLN A 154 -4.26 -23.98 18.00
C GLN A 154 -4.67 -25.24 18.77
N LYS A 155 -4.91 -26.36 18.08
CA LYS A 155 -5.22 -27.66 18.73
C LYS A 155 -4.04 -28.19 19.55
N GLU A 156 -2.82 -27.88 19.14
CA GLU A 156 -1.58 -28.24 19.82
C GLU A 156 -1.24 -27.29 20.98
N GLY A 157 -2.07 -26.26 21.22
CA GLY A 157 -1.93 -25.33 22.33
C GLY A 157 -1.00 -24.15 22.08
N ALA A 158 -0.75 -23.81 20.81
CA ALA A 158 0.04 -22.64 20.48
C ALA A 158 -0.65 -21.33 20.92
N GLU A 159 0.11 -20.42 21.49
CA GLU A 159 -0.36 -19.10 21.91
C GLU A 159 -0.67 -18.21 20.70
N VAL A 160 -1.58 -17.27 20.88
CA VAL A 160 -1.94 -16.31 19.81
C VAL A 160 -0.75 -15.48 19.38
N SER A 161 0.13 -15.12 20.32
CA SER A 161 1.39 -14.42 20.06
C SER A 161 2.28 -15.17 19.07
N ASP A 162 2.44 -16.48 19.26
CA ASP A 162 3.27 -17.34 18.40
C ASP A 162 2.66 -17.53 17.01
N ILE A 163 1.32 -17.61 16.94
CA ILE A 163 0.58 -17.66 15.66
C ILE A 163 0.74 -16.33 14.90
N SER A 164 0.53 -15.21 15.58
CA SER A 164 0.62 -13.87 14.97
C SER A 164 2.02 -13.58 14.43
N ALA A 165 3.06 -13.91 15.22
CA ALA A 165 4.44 -13.77 14.78
C ALA A 165 4.76 -14.69 13.58
N GLY A 166 4.28 -15.93 13.61
CA GLY A 166 4.44 -16.88 12.51
C GLY A 166 3.81 -16.37 11.21
N LEU A 167 2.65 -15.72 11.29
CA LEU A 167 1.99 -15.08 10.15
C LEU A 167 2.80 -13.90 9.62
N ALA A 168 3.33 -13.04 10.49
CA ALA A 168 4.19 -11.93 10.08
C ALA A 168 5.44 -12.41 9.34
N TYR A 169 6.11 -13.44 9.86
CA TYR A 169 7.22 -14.11 9.17
C TYR A 169 6.81 -14.67 7.81
N SER A 170 5.64 -15.31 7.74
CA SER A 170 5.16 -15.92 6.52
C SER A 170 4.85 -14.91 5.42
N VAL A 171 4.25 -13.76 5.78
CA VAL A 171 4.02 -12.66 4.82
C VAL A 171 5.34 -12.22 4.21
N ILE A 172 6.35 -11.96 5.02
CA ILE A 172 7.67 -11.53 4.52
C ILE A 172 8.38 -12.63 3.73
N LYS A 173 8.35 -13.89 4.20
CA LYS A 173 8.89 -15.01 3.43
C LYS A 173 8.23 -15.17 2.06
N ASN A 174 6.91 -15.00 1.97
CA ASN A 174 6.19 -15.03 0.69
C ASN A 174 6.60 -13.85 -0.20
N ALA A 175 6.69 -12.64 0.36
CA ALA A 175 7.17 -11.47 -0.35
C ALA A 175 8.56 -11.69 -0.95
N LEU A 176 9.52 -12.05 -0.13
CA LEU A 176 10.93 -12.16 -0.52
C LEU A 176 11.19 -13.34 -1.47
N TYR A 177 10.69 -14.53 -1.12
CA TYR A 177 11.08 -15.75 -1.81
C TYR A 177 10.14 -16.17 -2.95
N LYS A 178 8.86 -15.78 -2.92
CA LYS A 178 7.91 -16.14 -3.99
C LYS A 178 7.66 -15.04 -5.00
N VAL A 179 7.59 -13.80 -4.54
CA VAL A 179 7.31 -12.67 -5.42
C VAL A 179 8.62 -12.07 -5.93
N ILE A 180 9.47 -11.61 -5.02
CA ILE A 180 10.74 -10.98 -5.38
C ILE A 180 11.76 -12.01 -5.85
N LYS A 181 11.67 -13.26 -5.36
CA LYS A 181 12.54 -14.39 -5.72
C LYS A 181 14.01 -14.11 -5.45
N ILE A 182 14.30 -13.44 -4.34
CA ILE A 182 15.68 -13.22 -3.94
C ILE A 182 16.35 -14.57 -3.59
N SER A 183 17.61 -14.68 -3.96
CA SER A 183 18.47 -15.79 -3.56
C SER A 183 19.29 -15.44 -2.32
N ASP A 184 19.71 -14.20 -2.22
CA ASP A 184 20.45 -13.64 -1.10
C ASP A 184 19.80 -12.32 -0.63
N PRO A 185 19.68 -12.06 0.68
CA PRO A 185 19.20 -10.77 1.20
C PRO A 185 19.97 -9.56 0.67
N GLY A 186 21.26 -9.71 0.35
CA GLY A 186 22.08 -8.67 -0.27
C GLY A 186 21.57 -8.19 -1.64
N ASP A 187 20.78 -9.03 -2.32
CA ASP A 187 20.15 -8.67 -3.60
C ASP A 187 19.14 -7.51 -3.46
N LEU A 188 18.67 -7.25 -2.23
CA LEU A 188 17.76 -6.12 -1.97
C LEU A 188 18.45 -4.76 -2.00
N GLY A 189 19.77 -4.73 -1.75
CA GLY A 189 20.55 -3.50 -1.60
C GLY A 189 20.74 -3.11 -0.13
N LYS A 190 21.19 -1.89 0.11
CA LYS A 190 21.54 -1.36 1.45
C LYS A 190 20.52 -0.33 1.94
N HIS A 191 19.99 0.47 1.05
CA HIS A 191 19.06 1.55 1.31
C HIS A 191 17.64 1.09 0.97
N ILE A 192 16.96 0.48 1.96
CA ILE A 192 15.66 -0.13 1.76
C ILE A 192 14.60 0.71 2.45
N VAL A 193 13.62 1.18 1.67
CA VAL A 193 12.41 1.82 2.20
C VAL A 193 11.26 0.83 2.14
N VAL A 194 10.60 0.61 3.28
CA VAL A 194 9.40 -0.22 3.36
C VAL A 194 8.17 0.66 3.53
N GLN A 195 7.11 0.34 2.79
CA GLN A 195 5.90 1.12 2.76
C GLN A 195 4.67 0.24 2.50
N GLY A 196 3.49 0.87 2.44
CA GLY A 196 2.21 0.17 2.43
C GLY A 196 1.65 -0.04 3.83
N GLY A 197 0.32 -0.13 3.92
CA GLY A 197 -0.40 -0.22 5.21
C GLY A 197 -0.02 -1.43 6.06
N THR A 198 0.48 -2.50 5.45
CA THR A 198 0.91 -3.71 6.16
C THR A 198 2.14 -3.47 7.04
N PHE A 199 3.01 -2.54 6.67
CA PHE A 199 4.18 -2.19 7.47
C PHE A 199 3.88 -1.34 8.71
N TYR A 200 2.64 -0.88 8.92
CA TYR A 200 2.25 -0.37 10.24
C TYR A 200 2.25 -1.45 11.32
N ASN A 201 2.26 -2.72 10.92
CA ASN A 201 2.46 -3.84 11.83
C ASN A 201 3.96 -3.99 12.16
N ASP A 202 4.34 -3.66 13.38
CA ASP A 202 5.74 -3.73 13.85
C ASP A 202 6.32 -5.14 13.76
N ALA A 203 5.49 -6.17 13.92
CA ALA A 203 5.95 -7.55 13.79
C ALA A 203 6.33 -7.91 12.34
N VAL A 204 5.65 -7.31 11.35
CA VAL A 204 5.98 -7.46 9.93
C VAL A 204 7.33 -6.78 9.64
N LEU A 205 7.51 -5.55 10.10
CA LEU A 205 8.79 -4.84 9.97
C LEU A 205 9.92 -5.63 10.63
N ARG A 206 9.71 -6.07 11.87
CA ARG A 206 10.71 -6.85 12.59
C ARG A 206 11.03 -8.18 11.93
N SER A 207 10.03 -8.85 11.37
CA SER A 207 10.23 -10.09 10.59
C SER A 207 11.07 -9.84 9.35
N PHE A 208 10.83 -8.72 8.65
CA PHE A 208 11.65 -8.30 7.51
C PHE A 208 13.12 -8.11 7.92
N GLU A 209 13.38 -7.31 8.94
CA GLU A 209 14.74 -7.06 9.43
C GLU A 209 15.45 -8.33 9.90
N LYS A 210 14.72 -9.24 10.58
CA LYS A 210 15.31 -10.51 11.04
C LYS A 210 15.62 -11.48 9.92
N ILE A 211 14.80 -11.52 8.86
CA ILE A 211 15.03 -12.43 7.72
C ILE A 211 16.14 -11.89 6.83
N THR A 212 16.18 -10.58 6.58
CA THR A 212 17.14 -9.97 5.66
C THR A 212 18.45 -9.58 6.32
N GLY A 213 18.46 -9.40 7.64
CA GLY A 213 19.60 -8.83 8.36
C GLY A 213 19.84 -7.33 8.11
N VAL A 214 18.98 -6.68 7.32
CA VAL A 214 19.10 -5.27 6.95
C VAL A 214 18.03 -4.46 7.69
N LYS A 215 18.40 -3.30 8.21
CA LYS A 215 17.44 -2.32 8.71
C LYS A 215 16.77 -1.61 7.54
N ALA A 216 15.47 -1.44 7.64
CA ALA A 216 14.70 -0.71 6.64
C ALA A 216 14.19 0.62 7.20
N VAL A 217 14.14 1.65 6.36
CA VAL A 217 13.46 2.90 6.66
C VAL A 217 11.96 2.70 6.47
N ARG A 218 11.20 2.87 7.55
CA ARG A 218 9.73 2.88 7.51
C ARG A 218 9.24 4.28 7.87
N PRO A 219 8.77 5.08 6.90
CA PRO A 219 8.16 6.38 7.18
C PRO A 219 6.89 6.25 8.05
N ASP A 220 6.63 7.24 8.88
CA ASP A 220 5.39 7.29 9.69
C ASP A 220 4.13 7.30 8.83
N ILE A 221 4.26 7.75 7.59
CA ILE A 221 3.20 7.80 6.58
C ILE A 221 3.21 6.59 5.62
N ALA A 222 3.77 5.46 6.03
CA ALA A 222 3.99 4.28 5.18
C ALA A 222 2.75 3.86 4.36
N GLY A 223 1.53 4.02 4.88
CA GLY A 223 0.29 3.65 4.20
C GLY A 223 -0.20 4.64 3.14
N ILE A 224 0.38 5.85 3.05
CA ILE A 224 -0.02 6.90 2.11
C ILE A 224 1.14 7.39 1.24
N MET A 225 2.19 6.61 1.11
CA MET A 225 3.40 6.99 0.37
C MET A 225 3.11 7.33 -1.10
N GLY A 226 2.23 6.59 -1.77
CA GLY A 226 1.82 6.92 -3.13
C GLY A 226 1.20 8.32 -3.24
N ALA A 227 0.27 8.66 -2.35
CA ALA A 227 -0.36 9.98 -2.31
C ALA A 227 0.65 11.09 -1.97
N PHE A 228 1.56 10.82 -1.04
CA PHE A 228 2.63 11.76 -0.69
C PHE A 228 3.58 12.00 -1.87
N GLY A 229 3.98 10.95 -2.58
CA GLY A 229 4.80 11.06 -3.78
C GLY A 229 4.10 11.83 -4.90
N ALA A 230 2.82 11.57 -5.14
CA ALA A 230 2.02 12.35 -6.10
C ALA A 230 1.96 13.84 -5.72
N ALA A 231 1.86 14.15 -4.42
CA ALA A 231 1.89 15.53 -3.95
C ALA A 231 3.27 16.20 -4.15
N LEU A 232 4.37 15.45 -3.97
CA LEU A 232 5.71 15.95 -4.28
C LEU A 232 5.88 16.24 -5.76
N ILE A 233 5.39 15.36 -6.63
CA ILE A 233 5.41 15.52 -8.09
C ILE A 233 4.55 16.73 -8.51
N ALA A 234 3.35 16.87 -7.95
CA ALA A 234 2.51 18.04 -8.18
C ALA A 234 3.23 19.35 -7.81
N ARG A 235 3.89 19.36 -6.66
CA ARG A 235 4.67 20.52 -6.22
C ARG A 235 5.81 20.85 -7.18
N GLU A 236 6.50 19.85 -7.71
CA GLU A 236 7.62 20.03 -8.63
C GLU A 236 7.17 20.53 -10.00
N ARG A 237 6.01 20.07 -10.47
CA ARG A 237 5.44 20.45 -11.78
C ARG A 237 4.72 21.81 -11.78
N TYR A 238 4.43 22.34 -10.61
CA TYR A 238 3.78 23.65 -10.51
C TYR A 238 4.70 24.78 -10.98
N ASP A 239 4.27 25.52 -11.96
CA ASP A 239 5.03 26.61 -12.59
C ASP A 239 5.00 27.94 -11.80
N GLY A 240 4.26 27.99 -10.71
CA GLY A 240 4.13 29.17 -9.85
C GLY A 240 3.10 30.21 -10.34
N ILE A 241 2.45 29.97 -11.48
CA ILE A 241 1.60 30.97 -12.17
C ILE A 241 0.22 30.41 -12.54
N SER A 242 0.20 29.19 -13.11
CA SER A 242 -1.02 28.58 -13.66
C SER A 242 -2.05 28.26 -12.58
N GLU A 243 -3.33 28.47 -12.88
CA GLU A 243 -4.40 28.02 -12.02
C GLU A 243 -4.66 26.52 -12.24
N SER A 244 -4.96 25.79 -11.15
CA SER A 244 -5.32 24.39 -11.23
C SER A 244 -6.61 24.19 -12.04
N THR A 245 -6.62 23.14 -12.85
CA THR A 245 -7.82 22.70 -13.60
C THR A 245 -8.80 21.93 -12.73
N MET A 246 -8.41 21.55 -11.51
CA MET A 246 -9.25 20.82 -10.58
C MET A 246 -10.58 21.52 -10.32
N LEU A 247 -11.66 20.74 -10.28
CA LEU A 247 -12.99 21.28 -9.97
C LEU A 247 -12.99 22.03 -8.63
N SER A 248 -13.58 23.22 -8.63
CA SER A 248 -13.81 23.98 -7.38
C SER A 248 -14.70 23.19 -6.41
N ILE A 249 -14.64 23.53 -5.13
CA ILE A 249 -15.47 22.87 -4.11
C ILE A 249 -16.97 23.00 -4.41
N ASP A 250 -17.41 24.09 -5.00
CA ASP A 250 -18.81 24.31 -5.37
C ASP A 250 -19.21 23.32 -6.48
N LYS A 251 -18.39 23.17 -7.52
CA LYS A 251 -18.62 22.18 -8.58
C LYS A 251 -18.56 20.75 -8.07
N ILE A 252 -17.67 20.45 -7.12
CA ILE A 252 -17.61 19.14 -6.47
C ILE A 252 -18.86 18.86 -5.64
N ASN A 253 -19.47 19.87 -5.04
CA ASN A 253 -20.73 19.73 -4.29
C ASN A 253 -21.92 19.42 -5.20
N GLU A 254 -21.92 19.97 -6.41
CA GLU A 254 -22.97 19.77 -7.42
C GLU A 254 -22.71 18.52 -8.29
N LEU A 255 -21.52 17.91 -8.19
CA LEU A 255 -21.12 16.79 -9.03
C LEU A 255 -22.07 15.61 -8.85
N THR A 256 -22.75 15.23 -9.92
CA THR A 256 -23.56 14.02 -10.01
C THR A 256 -22.90 13.06 -10.99
N TYR A 257 -22.83 11.79 -10.63
CA TYR A 257 -22.32 10.74 -11.50
C TYR A 257 -23.18 9.49 -11.38
N SER A 258 -23.25 8.72 -12.44
CA SER A 258 -23.91 7.41 -12.44
C SER A 258 -22.90 6.35 -12.81
N THR A 259 -23.04 5.19 -12.18
CA THR A 259 -22.26 4.00 -12.53
C THR A 259 -23.11 3.07 -13.37
N THR A 260 -22.58 2.62 -14.51
CA THR A 260 -23.24 1.59 -15.33
C THR A 260 -22.48 0.28 -15.20
N MET A 261 -23.21 -0.80 -14.91
CA MET A 261 -22.62 -2.13 -14.99
C MET A 261 -22.59 -2.59 -16.45
N THR A 262 -21.38 -2.84 -16.96
CA THR A 262 -21.21 -3.46 -18.27
C THR A 262 -20.69 -4.89 -18.10
N ARG A 263 -21.26 -5.83 -18.86
CA ARG A 263 -20.74 -7.19 -18.92
C ARG A 263 -19.51 -7.19 -19.84
N CYS A 264 -18.39 -7.76 -19.35
CA CYS A 264 -17.21 -7.94 -20.20
C CYS A 264 -17.57 -8.72 -21.47
N LYS A 265 -17.30 -8.16 -22.63
CA LYS A 265 -17.60 -8.78 -23.94
C LYS A 265 -16.49 -9.73 -24.43
N GLY A 266 -15.59 -10.15 -23.54
CA GLY A 266 -14.54 -11.13 -23.87
C GLY A 266 -13.38 -10.52 -24.67
N CYS A 267 -12.84 -9.40 -24.24
CA CYS A 267 -11.56 -8.93 -24.77
C CYS A 267 -10.46 -9.93 -24.40
N THR A 268 -9.42 -10.04 -25.23
CA THR A 268 -8.27 -10.93 -25.02
C THR A 268 -7.47 -10.59 -23.76
N ASN A 269 -7.60 -9.38 -23.23
CA ASN A 269 -7.07 -9.00 -21.92
C ASN A 269 -8.11 -9.36 -20.86
N LEU A 270 -7.88 -10.44 -20.16
CA LEU A 270 -8.70 -10.93 -19.05
C LEU A 270 -8.67 -10.00 -17.80
N SER A 271 -8.30 -8.75 -17.93
CA SER A 271 -8.25 -7.76 -16.86
C SER A 271 -9.60 -7.04 -16.74
N LEU A 272 -10.11 -6.97 -15.51
CA LEU A 272 -11.31 -6.21 -15.14
C LEU A 272 -11.14 -4.68 -15.22
N ILE A 273 -10.02 -4.19 -15.74
CA ILE A 273 -9.61 -2.77 -15.75
C ILE A 273 -10.00 -2.06 -17.07
N HIS A 274 -10.75 -2.65 -17.92
CA HIS A 274 -11.34 -1.94 -19.08
C HIS A 274 -12.74 -1.43 -18.72
N ILE A 275 -12.76 -0.47 -17.85
CA ILE A 275 -13.96 0.36 -17.61
C ILE A 275 -13.72 1.72 -18.25
#